data_55a497d490c94701bb038efebdc2a3a8
#
_entry.id   55a497d490c94701bb038efebdc2a3a8
#
_cell.length_a   1.000
_cell.length_b   1.000
_cell.length_c   1.000
_cell.angle_alpha   90.00
_cell.angle_beta   90.00
_cell.angle_gamma   90.00
#
_symmetry.space_group_name_H-M   'P 1'
#
loop_
_entity.id
_entity.type
_entity.pdbx_description
1 polymer ?
#
loop_
_entity_poly.entity_id
_entity_poly.type
_entity_poly.pdbx_seq_one_letter_code
_entity_poly.pdbx_strand_id
1 'polypeptide(L)'
;RNFEYYSEDPVVGGRIAAAITNGVQKHKGCGTTIKHFALNNQETNRMASNSIVSERALREIYLRTFEICIRESAPAAVMSSYNLVNSEHANNSKDIQTHVLRDEWGYEGAVMTDWYAVGGMIAAAGGRENKHPAGLASGCIHAGNDLVMPGMAADFEEMLSAVDNPEAKYPITRAELQVTAKRVLE
;
A
#
# COMPACT_ATOMS: atom_id res chain seq x y z
N ARG A 1 12.32 10.84 4.89
CA ARG A 1 12.34 12.09 4.14
C ARG A 1 11.41 13.12 4.78
N ASN A 2 11.61 14.38 4.51
CA ASN A 2 10.82 15.47 5.10
C ASN A 2 9.69 16.01 4.17
N PHE A 3 9.43 15.35 3.06
CA PHE A 3 8.36 15.70 2.14
C PHE A 3 7.10 14.88 2.44
N GLU A 4 5.99 15.53 2.72
CA GLU A 4 4.70 14.91 3.06
C GLU A 4 4.68 14.03 4.33
N TYR A 5 5.77 14.02 5.11
CA TYR A 5 5.86 13.28 6.38
C TYR A 5 5.99 14.25 7.56
N TYR A 6 5.33 13.93 8.66
CA TYR A 6 5.22 14.84 9.80
C TYR A 6 6.40 14.75 10.76
N SER A 7 7.02 13.57 10.92
CA SER A 7 8.11 13.37 11.83
C SER A 7 8.86 12.06 11.53
N GLU A 8 10.12 11.98 11.96
CA GLU A 8 10.87 10.73 12.05
C GLU A 8 10.52 9.94 13.32
N ASP A 9 10.00 10.64 14.35
CA ASP A 9 9.45 9.99 15.54
C ASP A 9 8.08 9.42 15.24
N PRO A 10 7.90 8.08 15.37
CA PRO A 10 6.65 7.42 14.99
C PRO A 10 5.45 7.82 15.85
N VAL A 11 5.68 8.19 17.12
CA VAL A 11 4.60 8.63 18.02
C VAL A 11 4.13 10.03 17.65
N VAL A 12 5.07 10.94 17.43
CA VAL A 12 4.75 12.32 16.99
C VAL A 12 4.06 12.30 15.63
N GLY A 13 4.64 11.59 14.66
CA GLY A 13 4.06 11.48 13.31
C GLY A 13 2.67 10.86 13.32
N GLY A 14 2.48 9.76 14.05
CA GLY A 14 1.20 9.05 14.14
C GLY A 14 0.11 9.91 14.80
N ARG A 15 0.42 10.60 15.87
CA ARG A 15 -0.56 11.46 16.57
C ARG A 15 -0.93 12.71 15.78
N ILE A 16 0.00 13.33 15.08
CA ILE A 16 -0.29 14.45 14.18
C ILE A 16 -1.20 13.98 13.04
N ALA A 17 -0.87 12.85 12.41
CA ALA A 17 -1.69 12.28 11.35
C ALA A 17 -3.10 11.93 11.84
N ALA A 18 -3.23 11.35 13.03
CA ALA A 18 -4.53 11.03 13.64
C ALA A 18 -5.34 12.29 13.91
N ALA A 19 -4.72 13.34 14.45
CA ALA A 19 -5.39 14.61 14.73
C ALA A 19 -5.92 15.29 13.46
N ILE A 20 -5.11 15.30 12.38
CA ILE A 20 -5.52 15.83 11.06
C ILE A 20 -6.66 14.99 10.48
N THR A 21 -6.54 13.67 10.51
CA THR A 21 -7.57 12.75 10.04
C THR A 21 -8.89 12.99 10.77
N ASN A 22 -8.87 13.01 12.09
CA ASN A 22 -10.05 13.32 12.88
C ASN A 22 -10.65 14.70 12.57
N GLY A 23 -9.80 15.71 12.32
CA GLY A 23 -10.24 17.04 11.92
C GLY A 23 -10.97 17.06 10.58
N VAL A 24 -10.38 16.44 9.56
CA VAL A 24 -10.96 16.36 8.20
C VAL A 24 -12.24 15.54 8.19
N GLN A 25 -12.22 14.37 8.82
CA GLN A 25 -13.36 13.43 8.81
C GLN A 25 -14.56 13.88 9.65
N LYS A 26 -14.47 14.98 10.41
CA LYS A 26 -15.64 15.66 10.99
C LYS A 26 -16.56 16.26 9.93
N HIS A 27 -16.06 16.54 8.75
CA HIS A 27 -16.84 17.06 7.66
C HIS A 27 -17.44 15.92 6.85
N LYS A 28 -18.76 15.87 6.78
CA LYS A 28 -19.48 14.81 6.05
C LYS A 28 -19.02 14.74 4.59
N GLY A 29 -18.68 13.54 4.14
CA GLY A 29 -18.20 13.27 2.79
C GLY A 29 -16.72 13.56 2.57
N CYS A 30 -15.97 13.93 3.62
CA CYS A 30 -14.51 14.09 3.56
C CYS A 30 -13.83 12.89 4.23
N GLY A 31 -12.88 12.30 3.54
CA GLY A 31 -12.00 11.25 4.05
C GLY A 31 -10.54 11.62 3.88
N THR A 32 -9.67 10.98 4.63
CA THR A 32 -8.22 11.10 4.47
C THR A 32 -7.63 9.83 3.90
N THR A 33 -6.55 9.98 3.13
CA THR A 33 -5.70 8.87 2.70
C THR A 33 -4.34 9.04 3.33
N ILE A 34 -3.97 8.15 4.24
CA ILE A 34 -2.62 8.16 4.82
C ILE A 34 -1.65 7.41 3.92
N LYS A 35 -0.40 7.91 3.82
CA LYS A 35 0.57 7.41 2.83
C LYS A 35 2.02 7.69 3.22
N HIS A 36 2.98 7.00 2.65
CA HIS A 36 2.86 5.85 1.76
C HIS A 36 3.19 4.59 2.55
N PHE A 37 2.34 3.60 2.53
CA PHE A 37 2.42 2.38 3.36
C PHE A 37 3.16 1.26 2.63
N ALA A 38 4.44 0.94 2.95
CA ALA A 38 5.27 1.54 3.97
C ALA A 38 6.75 1.62 3.51
N LEU A 39 7.59 2.27 4.31
CA LEU A 39 9.05 2.36 4.11
C LEU A 39 9.52 3.07 2.83
N ASN A 40 8.72 3.92 2.24
CA ASN A 40 9.13 4.80 1.15
C ASN A 40 9.82 6.06 1.70
N ASN A 41 11.04 5.90 2.21
CA ASN A 41 11.73 6.95 2.98
C ASN A 41 12.69 7.80 2.13
N GLN A 42 12.80 7.56 0.84
CA GLN A 42 13.64 8.32 -0.08
C GLN A 42 12.95 8.58 -1.41
N GLU A 43 13.25 9.73 -2.04
CA GLU A 43 12.78 10.04 -3.38
C GLU A 43 13.68 9.45 -4.47
N THR A 44 15.00 9.43 -4.23
CA THR A 44 15.95 8.88 -5.18
C THR A 44 15.67 7.41 -5.43
N ASN A 45 15.36 7.08 -6.68
CA ASN A 45 15.07 5.71 -7.11
C ASN A 45 13.91 5.04 -6.32
N ARG A 46 12.93 5.81 -5.86
CA ARG A 46 11.85 5.35 -4.98
C ARG A 46 11.04 4.17 -5.54
N MET A 47 10.93 4.08 -6.86
CA MET A 47 10.17 3.01 -7.53
C MET A 47 10.92 1.67 -7.60
N ALA A 48 12.23 1.67 -7.37
CA ALA A 48 13.09 0.49 -7.46
C ALA A 48 13.97 0.27 -6.22
N SER A 49 13.78 1.09 -5.18
CA SER A 49 14.53 0.91 -3.92
C SER A 49 14.00 -0.30 -3.15
N ASN A 50 14.91 -1.02 -2.53
CA ASN A 50 14.58 -2.14 -1.65
C ASN A 50 14.97 -1.79 -0.20
N SER A 51 14.00 -1.55 0.63
CA SER A 51 14.19 -1.23 2.05
C SER A 51 14.41 -2.52 2.84
N ILE A 52 15.68 -2.79 3.18
CA ILE A 52 16.04 -3.95 4.00
C ILE A 52 15.91 -3.54 5.47
N VAL A 53 15.06 -4.24 6.19
CA VAL A 53 14.69 -3.90 7.56
C VAL A 53 14.45 -5.14 8.41
N SER A 54 14.85 -5.12 9.69
CA SER A 54 14.49 -6.17 10.64
C SER A 54 13.02 -6.04 11.05
N GLU A 55 12.39 -7.15 11.42
CA GLU A 55 10.99 -7.17 11.91
C GLU A 55 10.78 -6.18 13.06
N ARG A 56 11.73 -6.11 14.00
CA ARG A 56 11.66 -5.18 15.12
C ARG A 56 11.63 -3.72 14.65
N ALA A 57 12.56 -3.32 13.77
CA ALA A 57 12.60 -1.95 13.27
C ALA A 57 11.37 -1.62 12.41
N LEU A 58 10.92 -2.60 11.61
CA LEU A 58 9.70 -2.47 10.83
C LEU A 58 8.50 -2.14 11.72
N ARG A 59 8.28 -2.89 12.78
CA ARG A 59 7.12 -2.72 13.67
C ARG A 59 7.24 -1.55 14.62
N GLU A 60 8.40 -1.34 15.24
CA GLU A 60 8.56 -0.31 16.27
C GLU A 60 8.71 1.11 15.71
N ILE A 61 9.14 1.24 14.44
CA ILE A 61 9.41 2.54 13.82
C ILE A 61 8.50 2.77 12.62
N TYR A 62 8.66 1.98 11.55
CA TYR A 62 8.07 2.31 10.25
C TYR A 62 6.57 2.04 10.15
N LEU A 63 6.10 0.97 10.75
CA LEU A 63 4.67 0.66 10.83
C LEU A 63 3.98 1.38 11.98
N ARG A 64 4.70 1.69 13.05
CA ARG A 64 4.13 2.27 14.27
C ARG A 64 3.39 3.59 14.03
N THR A 65 3.90 4.45 13.15
CA THR A 65 3.24 5.70 12.77
C THR A 65 1.85 5.45 12.19
N PHE A 66 1.75 4.49 11.27
CA PHE A 66 0.48 4.10 10.64
C PHE A 66 -0.47 3.45 11.66
N GLU A 67 0.05 2.55 12.48
CA GLU A 67 -0.73 1.89 13.52
C GLU A 67 -1.42 2.88 14.45
N ILE A 68 -0.67 3.87 14.95
CA ILE A 68 -1.22 4.92 15.83
C ILE A 68 -2.33 5.68 15.10
N CYS A 69 -2.07 6.14 13.87
CA CYS A 69 -3.05 6.87 13.09
C CYS A 69 -4.33 6.05 12.85
N ILE A 70 -4.18 4.79 12.46
CA ILE A 70 -5.32 3.90 12.18
C ILE A 70 -6.15 3.67 13.42
N ARG A 71 -5.52 3.31 14.54
CA ARG A 71 -6.24 3.03 15.80
C ARG A 71 -6.90 4.25 16.41
N GLU A 72 -6.31 5.45 16.27
CA GLU A 72 -6.81 6.68 16.87
C GLU A 72 -7.80 7.45 15.98
N SER A 73 -7.87 7.18 14.67
CA SER A 73 -8.67 8.00 13.75
C SER A 73 -9.39 7.28 12.61
N ALA A 74 -9.11 6.01 12.38
CA ALA A 74 -9.71 5.23 11.30
C ALA A 74 -9.78 6.00 9.96
N PRO A 75 -8.65 6.30 9.31
CA PRO A 75 -8.63 7.03 8.04
C PRO A 75 -9.43 6.29 6.98
N ALA A 76 -10.10 7.03 6.08
CA ALA A 76 -10.95 6.45 5.04
C ALA A 76 -10.16 5.57 4.07
N ALA A 77 -8.90 5.93 3.78
CA ALA A 77 -8.06 5.14 2.89
C ALA A 77 -6.59 5.10 3.33
N VAL A 78 -5.89 4.08 2.84
CA VAL A 78 -4.44 3.92 2.93
C VAL A 78 -3.88 3.78 1.52
N MET A 79 -2.77 4.45 1.22
CA MET A 79 -2.06 4.30 -0.05
C MET A 79 -0.79 3.48 0.15
N SER A 80 -0.68 2.35 -0.53
CA SER A 80 0.52 1.51 -0.51
C SER A 80 1.67 2.15 -1.30
N SER A 81 2.90 1.81 -0.97
CA SER A 81 4.10 2.48 -1.48
C SER A 81 4.74 1.77 -2.68
N TYR A 82 5.62 2.48 -3.40
CA TYR A 82 6.34 1.97 -4.58
C TYR A 82 7.42 0.94 -4.28
N ASN A 83 8.16 1.19 -3.19
CA ASN A 83 9.39 0.48 -2.88
C ASN A 83 9.16 -1.00 -2.55
N LEU A 84 10.25 -1.76 -2.62
CA LEU A 84 10.28 -3.09 -2.04
C LEU A 84 10.60 -2.98 -0.54
N VAL A 85 10.07 -3.92 0.22
CA VAL A 85 10.41 -4.20 1.61
C VAL A 85 10.91 -5.62 1.68
N ASN A 86 12.16 -5.81 2.10
CA ASN A 86 12.80 -7.12 2.16
C ASN A 86 12.63 -7.95 0.88
N SER A 87 12.77 -7.27 -0.28
CA SER A 87 12.73 -7.85 -1.64
C SER A 87 11.32 -8.17 -2.18
N GLU A 88 10.25 -7.78 -1.50
CA GLU A 88 8.89 -7.84 -2.02
C GLU A 88 8.31 -6.43 -2.16
N HIS A 89 7.58 -6.15 -3.24
CA HIS A 89 6.90 -4.86 -3.39
C HIS A 89 5.90 -4.65 -2.25
N ALA A 90 5.95 -3.48 -1.60
CA ALA A 90 5.07 -3.17 -0.48
C ALA A 90 3.58 -3.33 -0.83
N ASN A 91 3.21 -2.99 -2.07
CA ASN A 91 1.84 -3.14 -2.58
C ASN A 91 1.45 -4.60 -2.92
N ASN A 92 2.41 -5.53 -3.04
CA ASN A 92 2.17 -6.95 -3.27
C ASN A 92 2.42 -7.81 -2.03
N SER A 93 2.84 -7.20 -0.92
CA SER A 93 3.14 -7.91 0.31
C SER A 93 1.88 -8.18 1.13
N LYS A 94 1.45 -9.43 1.14
CA LYS A 94 0.31 -9.89 1.94
C LYS A 94 0.57 -9.73 3.43
N ASP A 95 1.81 -9.91 3.86
CA ASP A 95 2.20 -9.73 5.26
C ASP A 95 1.92 -8.32 5.74
N ILE A 96 2.28 -7.30 4.94
CA ILE A 96 2.07 -5.90 5.31
C ILE A 96 0.61 -5.47 5.11
N GLN A 97 0.02 -5.78 3.94
CA GLN A 97 -1.29 -5.26 3.55
C GLN A 97 -2.46 -6.02 4.19
N THR A 98 -2.33 -7.32 4.40
CA THR A 98 -3.37 -8.13 5.02
C THR A 98 -3.06 -8.43 6.47
N HIS A 99 -1.97 -9.17 6.75
CA HIS A 99 -1.76 -9.66 8.11
C HIS A 99 -1.53 -8.52 9.12
N VAL A 100 -0.71 -7.53 8.79
CA VAL A 100 -0.49 -6.40 9.69
C VAL A 100 -1.66 -5.42 9.65
N LEU A 101 -1.96 -4.86 8.47
CA LEU A 101 -2.91 -3.76 8.36
C LEU A 101 -4.34 -4.18 8.70
N ARG A 102 -4.80 -5.33 8.16
CA ARG A 102 -6.19 -5.75 8.33
C ARG A 102 -6.39 -6.69 9.51
N ASP A 103 -5.59 -7.75 9.63
CA ASP A 103 -5.82 -8.77 10.65
C ASP A 103 -5.36 -8.30 12.05
N GLU A 104 -4.15 -7.72 12.17
CA GLU A 104 -3.65 -7.26 13.47
C GLU A 104 -4.25 -5.92 13.90
N TRP A 105 -4.38 -4.95 12.98
CA TRP A 105 -4.86 -3.62 13.33
C TRP A 105 -6.37 -3.42 13.13
N GLY A 106 -7.04 -4.35 12.45
CA GLY A 106 -8.48 -4.29 12.21
C GLY A 106 -8.90 -3.19 11.25
N TYR A 107 -8.05 -2.84 10.27
CA TYR A 107 -8.37 -1.78 9.33
C TYR A 107 -9.40 -2.23 8.29
N GLU A 108 -10.51 -1.52 8.21
CA GLU A 108 -11.64 -1.84 7.33
C GLU A 108 -11.73 -0.92 6.09
N GLY A 109 -11.04 0.24 6.10
CA GLY A 109 -11.07 1.21 5.01
C GLY A 109 -10.44 0.72 3.71
N ALA A 110 -10.57 1.51 2.65
CA ALA A 110 -10.01 1.19 1.34
C ALA A 110 -8.47 1.28 1.31
N VAL A 111 -7.84 0.37 0.58
CA VAL A 111 -6.40 0.42 0.29
C VAL A 111 -6.21 0.62 -1.21
N MET A 112 -5.45 1.64 -1.60
CA MET A 112 -5.12 1.93 -2.99
C MET A 112 -3.61 1.87 -3.22
N THR A 113 -3.19 1.55 -4.43
CA THR A 113 -1.77 1.67 -4.79
C THR A 113 -1.37 3.13 -4.97
N ASP A 114 -0.10 3.45 -4.86
CA ASP A 114 0.40 4.70 -5.45
C ASP A 114 0.27 4.65 -6.98
N TRP A 115 0.32 5.82 -7.63
CA TRP A 115 0.13 5.96 -9.07
C TRP A 115 1.20 5.20 -9.85
N TYR A 116 0.76 4.37 -10.80
CA TYR A 116 1.66 3.55 -11.65
C TYR A 116 2.58 2.62 -10.86
N ALA A 117 2.18 2.19 -9.68
CA ALA A 117 2.98 1.32 -8.81
C ALA A 117 3.09 -0.13 -9.30
N VAL A 118 2.36 -0.49 -10.36
CA VAL A 118 2.39 -1.82 -10.98
C VAL A 118 2.66 -1.72 -12.49
N GLY A 119 3.02 -2.85 -13.08
CA GLY A 119 3.24 -2.93 -14.53
C GLY A 119 4.55 -2.30 -15.00
N GLY A 120 4.76 -2.37 -16.31
CA GLY A 120 6.03 -1.98 -16.96
C GLY A 120 6.31 -0.47 -17.02
N MET A 121 5.36 0.40 -16.70
CA MET A 121 5.55 1.85 -16.79
C MET A 121 6.58 2.39 -15.80
N ILE A 122 6.74 1.76 -14.64
CA ILE A 122 7.78 2.12 -13.66
C ILE A 122 9.18 1.93 -14.26
N ALA A 123 9.41 0.85 -14.97
CA ALA A 123 10.68 0.60 -15.67
C ALA A 123 10.95 1.66 -16.75
N ALA A 124 9.90 2.12 -17.45
CA ALA A 124 10.01 3.15 -18.48
C ALA A 124 10.25 4.55 -17.91
N ALA A 125 9.63 4.89 -16.78
CA ALA A 125 9.75 6.21 -16.16
C ALA A 125 11.09 6.47 -15.46
N GLY A 126 11.80 5.42 -15.06
CA GLY A 126 13.06 5.53 -14.29
C GLY A 126 14.34 5.50 -15.12
N GLY A 127 14.32 5.13 -16.38
CA GLY A 127 15.52 5.06 -17.27
C GLY A 127 16.66 4.16 -16.76
N ARG A 128 16.39 3.32 -15.75
CA ARG A 128 17.37 2.39 -15.14
C ARG A 128 16.81 0.98 -15.17
N GLU A 129 17.67 0.01 -15.50
CA GLU A 129 17.35 -1.40 -15.28
C GLU A 129 16.97 -1.61 -13.82
N ASN A 130 15.72 -1.96 -13.61
CA ASN A 130 15.26 -2.34 -12.28
C ASN A 130 15.75 -3.76 -11.98
N LYS A 131 16.53 -3.93 -10.91
CA LYS A 131 17.01 -5.26 -10.47
C LYS A 131 15.88 -6.18 -10.03
N HIS A 132 14.72 -5.63 -9.76
CA HIS A 132 13.54 -6.36 -9.32
C HIS A 132 12.43 -6.23 -10.36
N PRO A 133 11.67 -7.31 -10.64
CA PRO A 133 10.51 -7.22 -11.50
C PRO A 133 9.50 -6.22 -10.93
N ALA A 134 8.71 -5.59 -11.78
CA ALA A 134 7.64 -4.69 -11.35
C ALA A 134 6.61 -5.43 -10.50
N GLY A 135 5.93 -4.69 -9.63
CA GLY A 135 4.74 -5.19 -8.95
C GLY A 135 3.65 -5.56 -9.95
N LEU A 136 2.78 -6.48 -9.60
CA LEU A 136 1.68 -6.96 -10.44
C LEU A 136 0.33 -6.51 -9.87
N ALA A 137 -0.64 -6.24 -10.72
CA ALA A 137 -1.99 -5.87 -10.30
C ALA A 137 -2.68 -7.03 -9.56
N SER A 138 -2.51 -8.27 -10.04
CA SER A 138 -2.96 -9.47 -9.33
C SER A 138 -2.35 -9.57 -7.93
N GLY A 139 -1.05 -9.26 -7.80
CA GLY A 139 -0.36 -9.24 -6.52
C GLY A 139 -0.92 -8.18 -5.55
N CYS A 140 -1.37 -7.03 -6.06
CA CYS A 140 -2.02 -6.01 -5.25
C CYS A 140 -3.34 -6.51 -4.67
N ILE A 141 -4.19 -7.12 -5.49
CA ILE A 141 -5.47 -7.70 -5.05
C ILE A 141 -5.22 -8.84 -4.05
N HIS A 142 -4.33 -9.76 -4.37
CA HIS A 142 -3.95 -10.87 -3.49
C HIS A 142 -3.42 -10.38 -2.13
N ALA A 143 -2.66 -9.28 -2.12
CA ALA A 143 -2.14 -8.67 -0.91
C ALA A 143 -3.19 -7.89 -0.10
N GLY A 144 -4.33 -7.53 -0.69
CA GLY A 144 -5.41 -6.82 0.01
C GLY A 144 -5.54 -5.34 -0.32
N ASN A 145 -4.92 -4.86 -1.43
CA ASN A 145 -5.29 -3.57 -1.99
C ASN A 145 -6.64 -3.68 -2.70
N ASP A 146 -7.40 -2.61 -2.70
CA ASP A 146 -8.75 -2.56 -3.24
C ASP A 146 -8.81 -1.80 -4.58
N LEU A 147 -7.86 -0.89 -4.81
CA LEU A 147 -7.76 -0.09 -6.03
C LEU A 147 -6.33 -0.09 -6.56
N VAL A 148 -6.18 -0.33 -7.87
CA VAL A 148 -4.92 -0.18 -8.60
C VAL A 148 -4.97 1.12 -9.39
N MET A 149 -4.06 2.05 -9.14
CA MET A 149 -4.06 3.37 -9.79
C MET A 149 -2.95 3.51 -10.83
N PRO A 150 -3.28 4.04 -12.04
CA PRO A 150 -4.59 4.46 -12.54
C PRO A 150 -5.45 3.31 -13.09
N GLY A 151 -4.96 2.05 -13.08
CA GLY A 151 -5.65 0.92 -13.67
C GLY A 151 -5.56 0.93 -15.21
N MET A 152 -4.38 0.58 -15.74
CA MET A 152 -4.17 0.49 -17.17
C MET A 152 -4.84 -0.77 -17.74
N ALA A 153 -5.15 -0.79 -19.04
CA ALA A 153 -5.71 -1.97 -19.68
C ALA A 153 -4.84 -3.23 -19.48
N ALA A 154 -3.51 -3.07 -19.54
CA ALA A 154 -2.57 -4.17 -19.30
C ALA A 154 -2.63 -4.71 -17.85
N ASP A 155 -2.88 -3.84 -16.86
CA ASP A 155 -3.04 -4.24 -15.46
C ASP A 155 -4.32 -5.07 -15.28
N PHE A 156 -5.38 -4.68 -15.98
CA PHE A 156 -6.64 -5.41 -15.97
C PHE A 156 -6.52 -6.78 -16.65
N GLU A 157 -5.85 -6.85 -17.80
CA GLU A 157 -5.58 -8.11 -18.50
C GLU A 157 -4.71 -9.06 -17.66
N GLU A 158 -3.67 -8.54 -17.02
CA GLU A 158 -2.81 -9.31 -16.10
C GLU A 158 -3.62 -9.87 -14.94
N MET A 159 -4.44 -9.03 -14.30
CA MET A 159 -5.30 -9.44 -13.20
C MET A 159 -6.30 -10.52 -13.63
N LEU A 160 -6.96 -10.36 -14.79
CA LEU A 160 -7.89 -11.37 -15.32
C LEU A 160 -7.20 -12.71 -15.58
N SER A 161 -5.97 -12.68 -16.08
CA SER A 161 -5.19 -13.91 -16.33
C SER A 161 -4.83 -14.68 -15.09
N ALA A 162 -4.83 -14.02 -13.93
CA ALA A 162 -4.49 -14.59 -12.62
C ALA A 162 -5.72 -15.14 -11.87
N VAL A 163 -6.95 -14.84 -12.34
CA VAL A 163 -8.18 -15.31 -11.68
C VAL A 163 -8.31 -16.82 -11.82
N ASP A 164 -8.39 -17.49 -10.65
CA ASP A 164 -8.51 -18.96 -10.55
C ASP A 164 -7.39 -19.72 -11.30
N ASN A 165 -6.24 -19.08 -11.53
CA ASN A 165 -5.09 -19.64 -12.23
C ASN A 165 -3.96 -19.97 -11.25
N PRO A 166 -3.75 -21.25 -10.88
CA PRO A 166 -2.72 -21.63 -9.91
C PRO A 166 -1.28 -21.43 -10.41
N GLU A 167 -1.07 -21.28 -11.72
CA GLU A 167 0.24 -21.05 -12.32
C GLU A 167 0.64 -19.55 -12.33
N ALA A 168 -0.29 -18.65 -12.01
CA ALA A 168 0.01 -17.23 -11.89
C ALA A 168 0.97 -16.98 -10.70
N LYS A 169 1.80 -15.97 -10.82
CA LYS A 169 2.69 -15.58 -9.73
C LYS A 169 1.93 -15.21 -8.46
N TYR A 170 0.79 -14.54 -8.62
CA TYR A 170 -0.15 -14.23 -7.55
C TYR A 170 -1.55 -14.68 -8.00
N PRO A 171 -1.90 -15.96 -7.76
CA PRO A 171 -3.24 -16.43 -8.04
C PRO A 171 -4.26 -15.64 -7.20
N ILE A 172 -5.32 -15.21 -7.83
CA ILE A 172 -6.43 -14.51 -7.15
C ILE A 172 -7.72 -15.29 -7.36
N THR A 173 -8.54 -15.29 -6.33
CA THR A 173 -9.84 -15.91 -6.36
C THR A 173 -10.95 -14.91 -6.66
N ARG A 174 -12.06 -15.39 -7.16
CA ARG A 174 -13.28 -14.57 -7.29
C ARG A 174 -13.72 -13.98 -5.95
N ALA A 175 -13.51 -14.70 -4.86
CA ALA A 175 -13.83 -14.21 -3.50
C ALA A 175 -12.97 -13.00 -3.10
N GLU A 176 -11.67 -13.00 -3.40
CA GLU A 176 -10.79 -11.85 -3.14
C GLU A 176 -11.26 -10.63 -3.95
N LEU A 177 -11.63 -10.79 -5.23
CA LEU A 177 -12.20 -9.69 -6.04
C LEU A 177 -13.51 -9.15 -5.47
N GLN A 178 -14.39 -10.03 -4.97
CA GLN A 178 -15.64 -9.60 -4.36
C GLN A 178 -15.41 -8.81 -3.07
N VAL A 179 -14.47 -9.25 -2.23
CA VAL A 179 -14.10 -8.54 -1.00
C VAL A 179 -13.52 -7.16 -1.33
N THR A 180 -12.63 -7.08 -2.32
CA THR A 180 -12.04 -5.84 -2.82
C THR A 180 -13.13 -4.87 -3.33
N ALA A 181 -14.00 -5.35 -4.21
CA ALA A 181 -15.10 -4.53 -4.75
C ALA A 181 -16.06 -4.04 -3.64
N LYS A 182 -16.34 -4.89 -2.65
CA LYS A 182 -17.18 -4.51 -1.51
C LYS A 182 -16.58 -3.33 -0.74
N ARG A 183 -15.30 -3.37 -0.42
CA ARG A 183 -14.62 -2.30 0.33
C ARG A 183 -14.60 -0.96 -0.40
N VAL A 184 -14.61 -0.98 -1.74
CA VAL A 184 -14.69 0.25 -2.54
C VAL A 184 -16.10 0.84 -2.55
N LEU A 185 -17.13 0.02 -2.38
CA LEU A 185 -18.54 0.43 -2.43
C LEU A 185 -19.10 0.87 -1.06
N GLU A 186 -18.44 0.52 0.04
CA GLU A 186 -18.78 0.92 1.41
C GLU A 186 -18.15 2.27 1.78
#